data_8f2d35b88f3a66ef13fc99eb90fd7503
#
_entry.id   8f2d35b88f3a66ef13fc99eb90fd7503
#
_cell.length_a   1.000
_cell.length_b   1.000
_cell.length_c   1.000
_cell.angle_alpha   90.00
_cell.angle_beta   90.00
_cell.angle_gamma   90.00
#
_symmetry.space_group_name_H-M   'P 1'
#
loop_
_entity.id
_entity.type
_entity.pdbx_description
1 polymer ?
#
loop_
_entity_poly.entity_id
_entity_poly.type
_entity_poly.pdbx_seq_one_letter_code
_entity_poly.pdbx_strand_id
1 'polypeptide(L)'
;MTATAPTQAAPARRMWPLYAAGFTTAFGAHGIAANLGGFSDDAVTSLLVLGGLLALYDGAEVVLKPVFGTLADRIGAKPVLVGGLVAFAAASALYVMADSPGWLWAARLGQGAAASAFSPSASALVARLNPAAKRGRAFGSYGFHKSVGYTLGPLLGGLLVWAGGLRLLFTVLAVLGAGVAVWAAVAVPAVPPLPKQRQTVLDLARRLSDPVFLGPTAALAAATAALSVGVGFLPVSGAAAGLGTIATGAAVSVLAATAAFVQPYAGRALDSGRLTTGTGLAAGLAVTAAGLGCAMLPGLTGVLLAAALIGAGTGLITPLGFAALATRTPEERMGQTMGAAELGRELGDAGGPLLVAAVATVATLTYGYAALAVLVALGAAVAVVQRKGAIAGAGRAG
;
A
#
# COMPACT_ATOMS: atom_id res chain seq x y z
N MET A 1 -34.98 -10.72 17.45
CA MET A 1 -33.98 -10.95 16.38
C MET A 1 -34.51 -10.33 15.12
N THR A 2 -34.19 -9.05 14.87
CA THR A 2 -34.51 -8.37 13.61
C THR A 2 -33.42 -8.74 12.61
N ALA A 3 -33.79 -9.55 11.61
CA ALA A 3 -32.93 -9.88 10.50
C ALA A 3 -32.55 -8.58 9.79
N THR A 4 -31.29 -8.16 9.92
CA THR A 4 -30.73 -7.06 9.12
C THR A 4 -30.76 -7.48 7.65
N ALA A 5 -31.47 -6.70 6.84
CA ALA A 5 -31.54 -6.91 5.39
C ALA A 5 -30.11 -6.97 4.82
N PRO A 6 -29.83 -7.85 3.85
CA PRO A 6 -28.49 -8.00 3.26
C PRO A 6 -28.07 -6.63 2.70
N THR A 7 -26.91 -6.12 3.14
CA THR A 7 -26.33 -4.88 2.67
C THR A 7 -26.15 -4.95 1.16
N GLN A 8 -26.97 -4.23 0.40
CA GLN A 8 -26.77 -4.12 -1.04
C GLN A 8 -25.44 -3.40 -1.31
N ALA A 9 -24.67 -3.90 -2.27
CA ALA A 9 -23.41 -3.25 -2.66
C ALA A 9 -23.69 -1.79 -3.03
N ALA A 10 -22.89 -0.89 -2.48
CA ALA A 10 -22.97 0.52 -2.83
C ALA A 10 -22.85 0.70 -4.37
N PRO A 11 -23.68 1.53 -5.00
CA PRO A 11 -23.53 1.82 -6.43
C PRO A 11 -22.11 2.29 -6.74
N ALA A 12 -21.56 1.90 -7.89
CA ALA A 12 -20.19 2.21 -8.29
C ALA A 12 -19.85 3.72 -8.11
N ARG A 13 -20.79 4.61 -8.37
CA ARG A 13 -20.62 6.06 -8.18
C ARG A 13 -20.19 6.46 -6.77
N ARG A 14 -20.56 5.71 -5.73
CA ARG A 14 -20.19 5.97 -4.32
C ARG A 14 -18.78 5.51 -3.95
N MET A 15 -18.18 4.63 -4.78
CA MET A 15 -16.84 4.12 -4.57
C MET A 15 -15.75 5.01 -5.21
N TRP A 16 -16.09 5.77 -6.24
CA TRP A 16 -15.13 6.60 -6.98
C TRP A 16 -14.34 7.58 -6.11
N PRO A 17 -14.95 8.29 -5.12
CA PRO A 17 -14.18 9.17 -4.24
C PRO A 17 -13.13 8.41 -3.40
N LEU A 18 -13.41 7.15 -3.03
CA LEU A 18 -12.45 6.31 -2.31
C LEU A 18 -11.28 5.91 -3.22
N TYR A 19 -11.57 5.60 -4.49
CA TYR A 19 -10.55 5.32 -5.49
C TYR A 19 -9.68 6.55 -5.76
N ALA A 20 -10.30 7.72 -5.88
CA ALA A 20 -9.61 9.00 -6.03
C ALA A 20 -8.75 9.32 -4.80
N ALA A 21 -9.21 9.05 -3.57
CA ALA A 21 -8.43 9.22 -2.36
C ALA A 21 -7.19 8.30 -2.36
N GLY A 22 -7.34 7.02 -2.72
CA GLY A 22 -6.22 6.09 -2.86
C GLY A 22 -5.21 6.54 -3.91
N PHE A 23 -5.68 7.01 -5.08
CA PHE A 23 -4.83 7.61 -6.10
C PHE A 23 -4.08 8.83 -5.58
N THR A 24 -4.77 9.76 -4.92
CA THR A 24 -4.20 11.03 -4.41
C THR A 24 -3.06 10.77 -3.43
N THR A 25 -3.23 9.80 -2.50
CA THR A 25 -2.17 9.40 -1.56
C THR A 25 -0.94 8.93 -2.31
N ALA A 26 -1.14 7.96 -3.19
CA ALA A 26 -0.06 7.32 -3.92
C ALA A 26 0.66 8.30 -4.86
N PHE A 27 -0.12 9.11 -5.58
CA PHE A 27 0.40 10.15 -6.46
C PHE A 27 1.21 11.19 -5.68
N GLY A 28 0.70 11.68 -4.55
CA GLY A 28 1.38 12.67 -3.72
C GLY A 28 2.69 12.15 -3.12
N ALA A 29 2.66 10.95 -2.52
CA ALA A 29 3.82 10.34 -1.90
C ALA A 29 4.96 10.14 -2.92
N HIS A 30 4.65 9.48 -4.06
CA HIS A 30 5.65 9.07 -5.05
C HIS A 30 6.01 10.21 -6.02
N GLY A 31 5.05 11.08 -6.34
CA GLY A 31 5.30 12.25 -7.19
C GLY A 31 6.28 13.23 -6.55
N ILE A 32 6.16 13.45 -5.24
CA ILE A 32 7.10 14.28 -4.50
C ILE A 32 8.43 13.52 -4.32
N ALA A 33 8.41 12.30 -3.79
CA ALA A 33 9.60 11.52 -3.49
C ALA A 33 10.57 11.42 -4.68
N ALA A 34 10.05 11.16 -5.87
CA ALA A 34 10.85 11.04 -7.09
C ALA A 34 11.43 12.37 -7.60
N ASN A 35 10.92 13.51 -7.11
CA ASN A 35 11.28 14.84 -7.63
C ASN A 35 11.87 15.77 -6.56
N LEU A 36 12.21 15.23 -5.40
CA LEU A 36 12.87 15.96 -4.31
C LEU A 36 14.40 16.06 -4.47
N GLY A 37 14.98 15.69 -5.61
CA GLY A 37 16.42 15.78 -5.84
C GLY A 37 16.90 17.23 -6.10
N GLY A 38 18.19 17.51 -5.79
CA GLY A 38 18.84 18.75 -6.20
C GLY A 38 18.70 19.95 -5.25
N PHE A 39 18.62 19.72 -3.94
CA PHE A 39 18.51 20.80 -2.94
C PHE A 39 19.81 21.49 -2.57
N SER A 40 20.96 20.94 -2.96
CA SER A 40 22.29 21.47 -2.64
C SER A 40 23.27 21.09 -3.74
N ASP A 41 24.30 21.92 -3.94
CA ASP A 41 25.41 21.59 -4.81
C ASP A 41 26.28 20.45 -4.27
N ASP A 42 26.18 20.18 -2.95
CA ASP A 42 26.81 19.02 -2.33
C ASP A 42 25.88 17.79 -2.37
N ALA A 43 26.34 16.75 -3.07
CA ALA A 43 25.58 15.52 -3.28
C ALA A 43 25.25 14.78 -1.96
N VAL A 44 26.13 14.82 -0.97
CA VAL A 44 25.90 14.14 0.33
C VAL A 44 24.82 14.85 1.12
N THR A 45 24.90 16.20 1.19
CA THR A 45 23.86 17.01 1.85
C THR A 45 22.51 16.82 1.17
N SER A 46 22.47 16.79 -0.17
CA SER A 46 21.24 16.53 -0.94
C SER A 46 20.62 15.16 -0.62
N LEU A 47 21.44 14.11 -0.49
CA LEU A 47 20.97 12.76 -0.13
C LEU A 47 20.46 12.69 1.31
N LEU A 48 21.11 13.36 2.25
CA LEU A 48 20.66 13.41 3.65
C LEU A 48 19.32 14.15 3.79
N VAL A 49 19.17 15.28 3.11
CA VAL A 49 17.91 16.04 3.08
C VAL A 49 16.80 15.20 2.46
N LEU A 50 17.05 14.57 1.32
CA LEU A 50 16.09 13.68 0.66
C LEU A 50 15.68 12.54 1.58
N GLY A 51 16.65 11.82 2.13
CA GLY A 51 16.39 10.71 3.07
C GLY A 51 15.58 11.16 4.29
N GLY A 52 15.91 12.31 4.86
CA GLY A 52 15.17 12.89 5.98
C GLY A 52 13.73 13.26 5.65
N LEU A 53 13.49 13.86 4.48
CA LEU A 53 12.14 14.22 4.02
C LEU A 53 11.27 12.98 3.75
N LEU A 54 11.85 11.90 3.21
CA LEU A 54 11.17 10.62 3.02
C LEU A 54 10.87 9.97 4.37
N ALA A 55 11.88 9.85 5.23
CA ALA A 55 11.73 9.25 6.56
C ALA A 55 10.71 9.99 7.44
N LEU A 56 10.59 11.30 7.29
CA LEU A 56 9.62 12.10 8.04
C LEU A 56 8.18 11.79 7.62
N TYR A 57 7.94 11.65 6.32
CA TYR A 57 6.64 11.27 5.77
C TYR A 57 6.28 9.84 6.19
N ASP A 58 7.14 8.87 5.92
CA ASP A 58 6.90 7.44 6.18
C ASP A 58 6.85 7.17 7.70
N GLY A 59 7.70 7.83 8.48
CA GLY A 59 7.68 7.77 9.93
C GLY A 59 6.35 8.25 10.54
N ALA A 60 5.80 9.35 10.01
CA ALA A 60 4.46 9.79 10.41
C ALA A 60 3.39 8.75 10.05
N GLU A 61 3.48 8.13 8.88
CA GLU A 61 2.55 7.07 8.47
C GLU A 61 2.62 5.85 9.39
N VAL A 62 3.82 5.37 9.70
CA VAL A 62 4.03 4.21 10.60
C VAL A 62 3.41 4.44 11.97
N VAL A 63 3.66 5.62 12.56
CA VAL A 63 3.19 5.94 13.93
C VAL A 63 1.69 6.21 13.97
N LEU A 64 1.16 6.94 12.99
CA LEU A 64 -0.20 7.49 13.08
C LEU A 64 -1.28 6.60 12.42
N LYS A 65 -0.96 5.69 11.50
CA LYS A 65 -1.96 4.80 10.87
C LYS A 65 -2.80 3.98 11.88
N PRO A 66 -2.21 3.35 12.92
CA PRO A 66 -3.01 2.66 13.94
C PRO A 66 -3.91 3.61 14.74
N VAL A 67 -3.42 4.83 15.01
CA VAL A 67 -4.17 5.86 15.75
C VAL A 67 -5.40 6.28 14.96
N PHE A 68 -5.22 6.66 13.68
CA PHE A 68 -6.33 7.08 12.82
C PHE A 68 -7.25 5.93 12.44
N GLY A 69 -6.74 4.70 12.30
CA GLY A 69 -7.58 3.51 12.16
C GLY A 69 -8.53 3.34 13.35
N THR A 70 -8.01 3.48 14.58
CA THR A 70 -8.83 3.46 15.80
C THR A 70 -9.79 4.65 15.87
N LEU A 71 -9.36 5.84 15.44
CA LEU A 71 -10.20 7.03 15.39
C LEU A 71 -11.37 6.85 14.39
N ALA A 72 -11.10 6.22 13.25
CA ALA A 72 -12.13 5.90 12.26
C ALA A 72 -13.24 4.99 12.82
N ASP A 73 -12.89 4.05 13.70
CA ASP A 73 -13.89 3.26 14.42
C ASP A 73 -14.62 4.09 15.48
N ARG A 74 -14.01 5.17 15.98
CA ARG A 74 -14.57 6.01 17.04
C ARG A 74 -15.58 7.05 16.57
N ILE A 75 -15.25 7.79 15.59
CA ILE A 75 -16.05 8.92 15.10
C ILE A 75 -16.63 8.66 13.72
N GLY A 76 -16.33 7.49 13.13
CA GLY A 76 -16.71 7.10 11.77
C GLY A 76 -15.58 7.28 10.77
N ALA A 77 -15.49 6.36 9.83
CA ALA A 77 -14.41 6.38 8.83
C ALA A 77 -14.53 7.54 7.82
N LYS A 78 -15.76 7.98 7.49
CA LYS A 78 -15.97 9.11 6.57
C LYS A 78 -15.41 10.44 7.10
N PRO A 79 -15.71 10.91 8.32
CA PRO A 79 -15.12 12.15 8.83
C PRO A 79 -13.59 12.08 8.94
N VAL A 80 -13.02 10.93 9.30
CA VAL A 80 -11.55 10.76 9.35
C VAL A 80 -10.94 10.81 7.95
N LEU A 81 -11.56 10.16 6.96
CA LEU A 81 -11.17 10.24 5.55
C LEU A 81 -11.16 11.68 5.04
N VAL A 82 -12.27 12.39 5.22
CA VAL A 82 -12.43 13.77 4.74
C VAL A 82 -11.47 14.71 5.46
N GLY A 83 -11.37 14.58 6.79
CA GLY A 83 -10.41 15.36 7.59
C GLY A 83 -8.96 15.14 7.16
N GLY A 84 -8.58 13.90 6.87
CA GLY A 84 -7.26 13.57 6.34
C GLY A 84 -6.99 14.22 4.97
N LEU A 85 -7.97 14.16 4.04
CA LEU A 85 -7.84 14.79 2.72
C LEU A 85 -7.74 16.31 2.80
N VAL A 86 -8.50 16.93 3.70
CA VAL A 86 -8.41 18.38 3.97
C VAL A 86 -7.06 18.73 4.56
N ALA A 87 -6.58 17.95 5.53
CA ALA A 87 -5.26 18.15 6.14
C ALA A 87 -4.12 17.97 5.10
N PHE A 88 -4.24 17.00 4.19
CA PHE A 88 -3.31 16.81 3.10
C PHE A 88 -3.28 18.00 2.14
N ALA A 89 -4.45 18.52 1.77
CA ALA A 89 -4.58 19.72 0.95
C ALA A 89 -3.96 20.94 1.65
N ALA A 90 -4.25 21.14 2.94
CA ALA A 90 -3.70 22.23 3.74
C ALA A 90 -2.17 22.14 3.88
N ALA A 91 -1.62 20.95 4.15
CA ALA A 91 -0.18 20.73 4.23
C ALA A 91 0.51 21.01 2.88
N SER A 92 -0.14 20.65 1.77
CA SER A 92 0.35 20.97 0.43
C SER A 92 0.30 22.47 0.14
N ALA A 93 -0.81 23.15 0.50
CA ALA A 93 -0.98 24.59 0.35
C ALA A 93 0.02 25.39 1.21
N LEU A 94 0.38 24.90 2.38
CA LEU A 94 1.35 25.52 3.27
C LEU A 94 2.70 25.72 2.57
N TYR A 95 3.20 24.72 1.85
CA TYR A 95 4.42 24.85 1.06
C TYR A 95 4.28 25.90 -0.06
N VAL A 96 3.12 25.94 -0.73
CA VAL A 96 2.87 26.92 -1.81
C VAL A 96 2.91 28.36 -1.31
N MET A 97 2.44 28.59 -0.08
CA MET A 97 2.36 29.92 0.53
C MET A 97 3.69 30.41 1.10
N ALA A 98 4.52 29.51 1.56
CA ALA A 98 5.77 29.82 2.26
C ALA A 98 6.92 28.96 1.72
N ASP A 99 7.25 29.17 0.45
CA ASP A 99 8.20 28.45 -0.38
C ASP A 99 9.65 28.55 0.17
N SER A 100 9.93 27.82 1.23
CA SER A 100 11.25 27.73 1.85
C SER A 100 11.56 26.30 2.30
N PRO A 101 12.84 25.92 2.47
CA PRO A 101 13.22 24.57 2.90
C PRO A 101 12.55 24.12 4.19
N GLY A 102 12.38 25.00 5.19
CA GLY A 102 11.73 24.67 6.47
C GLY A 102 10.25 24.29 6.28
N TRP A 103 9.56 24.98 5.38
CA TRP A 103 8.16 24.66 5.09
C TRP A 103 8.00 23.35 4.30
N LEU A 104 9.00 22.94 3.54
CA LEU A 104 9.00 21.63 2.90
C LEU A 104 8.99 20.50 3.93
N TRP A 105 9.78 20.60 5.01
CA TRP A 105 9.77 19.64 6.10
C TRP A 105 8.40 19.60 6.80
N ALA A 106 7.83 20.76 7.10
CA ALA A 106 6.50 20.85 7.71
C ALA A 106 5.41 20.27 6.80
N ALA A 107 5.45 20.56 5.50
CA ALA A 107 4.53 20.02 4.52
C ALA A 107 4.63 18.48 4.43
N ARG A 108 5.85 17.93 4.39
CA ARG A 108 6.07 16.47 4.35
C ARG A 108 5.55 15.77 5.60
N LEU A 109 5.83 16.31 6.79
CA LEU A 109 5.28 15.79 8.04
C LEU A 109 3.74 15.85 8.05
N GLY A 110 3.18 17.00 7.66
CA GLY A 110 1.73 17.19 7.58
C GLY A 110 1.07 16.27 6.57
N GLN A 111 1.68 16.06 5.40
CA GLN A 111 1.19 15.14 4.39
C GLN A 111 1.23 13.68 4.87
N GLY A 112 2.32 13.23 5.52
CA GLY A 112 2.42 11.88 6.09
C GLY A 112 1.37 11.65 7.18
N ALA A 113 1.20 12.63 8.09
CA ALA A 113 0.17 12.58 9.11
C ALA A 113 -1.25 12.53 8.50
N ALA A 114 -1.52 13.32 7.47
CA ALA A 114 -2.78 13.32 6.75
C ALA A 114 -3.03 12.00 6.02
N ALA A 115 -2.03 11.46 5.34
CA ALA A 115 -2.10 10.17 4.64
C ALA A 115 -2.42 9.02 5.61
N SER A 116 -1.89 9.08 6.83
CA SER A 116 -2.22 8.15 7.91
C SER A 116 -3.69 8.14 8.29
N ALA A 117 -4.39 9.26 8.12
CA ALA A 117 -5.81 9.38 8.43
C ALA A 117 -6.69 8.79 7.32
N PHE A 118 -6.43 9.14 6.06
CA PHE A 118 -7.35 8.74 5.00
C PHE A 118 -7.09 7.35 4.41
N SER A 119 -5.85 6.84 4.41
CA SER A 119 -5.55 5.51 3.86
C SER A 119 -6.28 4.36 4.58
N PRO A 120 -6.18 4.20 5.92
CA PRO A 120 -6.93 3.17 6.63
C PRO A 120 -8.44 3.42 6.63
N SER A 121 -8.87 4.70 6.67
CA SER A 121 -10.29 5.05 6.63
C SER A 121 -10.92 4.71 5.27
N ALA A 122 -10.22 4.95 4.17
CA ALA A 122 -10.66 4.54 2.84
C ALA A 122 -10.79 3.01 2.76
N SER A 123 -9.79 2.26 3.23
CA SER A 123 -9.81 0.80 3.27
C SER A 123 -10.97 0.26 4.12
N ALA A 124 -11.23 0.88 5.28
CA ALA A 124 -12.37 0.52 6.14
C ALA A 124 -13.72 0.79 5.44
N LEU A 125 -13.85 1.93 4.73
CA LEU A 125 -15.07 2.23 3.95
C LEU A 125 -15.25 1.28 2.77
N VAL A 126 -14.16 0.92 2.06
CA VAL A 126 -14.21 -0.11 1.01
C VAL A 126 -14.76 -1.42 1.57
N ALA A 127 -14.32 -1.85 2.75
CA ALA A 127 -14.82 -3.04 3.41
C ALA A 127 -16.29 -2.93 3.83
N ARG A 128 -16.68 -1.82 4.46
CA ARG A 128 -18.03 -1.62 5.07
C ARG A 128 -19.12 -1.31 4.04
N LEU A 129 -18.77 -0.68 2.92
CA LEU A 129 -19.71 -0.35 1.85
C LEU A 129 -19.95 -1.50 0.87
N ASN A 130 -19.23 -2.61 1.02
CA ASN A 130 -19.37 -3.77 0.16
C ASN A 130 -19.67 -5.04 0.97
N PRO A 131 -20.66 -5.85 0.56
CA PRO A 131 -20.95 -7.13 1.19
C PRO A 131 -19.74 -8.05 1.09
N ALA A 132 -19.59 -8.98 2.04
CA ALA A 132 -18.46 -9.90 2.12
C ALA A 132 -18.16 -10.61 0.77
N ALA A 133 -19.21 -11.03 0.05
CA ALA A 133 -19.11 -11.68 -1.26
C ALA A 133 -18.57 -10.81 -2.41
N LYS A 134 -18.40 -9.49 -2.20
CA LYS A 134 -17.89 -8.54 -3.22
C LYS A 134 -16.66 -7.76 -2.74
N ARG A 135 -16.11 -8.10 -1.58
CA ARG A 135 -14.93 -7.42 -1.01
C ARG A 135 -13.67 -7.62 -1.86
N GLY A 136 -13.51 -8.78 -2.47
CA GLY A 136 -12.39 -9.06 -3.38
C GLY A 136 -12.34 -8.06 -4.53
N ARG A 137 -13.44 -7.89 -5.25
CA ARG A 137 -13.57 -6.91 -6.34
C ARG A 137 -13.38 -5.48 -5.84
N ALA A 138 -13.94 -5.13 -4.69
CA ALA A 138 -13.85 -3.80 -4.14
C ALA A 138 -12.40 -3.41 -3.81
N PHE A 139 -11.66 -4.29 -3.12
CA PHE A 139 -10.24 -4.08 -2.83
C PHE A 139 -9.36 -4.17 -4.08
N GLY A 140 -9.67 -5.06 -5.04
CA GLY A 140 -8.98 -5.13 -6.31
C GLY A 140 -9.09 -3.83 -7.11
N SER A 141 -10.27 -3.23 -7.17
CA SER A 141 -10.48 -1.94 -7.84
C SER A 141 -9.81 -0.79 -7.08
N TYR A 142 -9.92 -0.77 -5.75
CA TYR A 142 -9.24 0.24 -4.92
C TYR A 142 -7.73 0.18 -5.09
N GLY A 143 -7.15 -1.02 -5.00
CA GLY A 143 -5.73 -1.25 -5.19
C GLY A 143 -5.25 -0.87 -6.59
N PHE A 144 -6.02 -1.18 -7.64
CA PHE A 144 -5.71 -0.75 -9.01
C PHE A 144 -5.52 0.77 -9.10
N HIS A 145 -6.49 1.56 -8.62
CA HIS A 145 -6.42 3.02 -8.71
C HIS A 145 -5.28 3.58 -7.84
N LYS A 146 -5.02 2.98 -6.68
CA LYS A 146 -3.86 3.33 -5.85
C LYS A 146 -2.54 3.05 -6.59
N SER A 147 -2.43 1.89 -7.27
CA SER A 147 -1.26 1.53 -8.08
C SER A 147 -1.07 2.45 -9.30
N VAL A 148 -2.15 2.91 -9.92
CA VAL A 148 -2.07 3.95 -10.97
C VAL A 148 -1.44 5.23 -10.41
N GLY A 149 -1.79 5.63 -9.19
CA GLY A 149 -1.15 6.77 -8.50
C GLY A 149 0.35 6.56 -8.26
N TYR A 150 0.75 5.38 -7.83
CA TYR A 150 2.17 5.00 -7.67
C TYR A 150 2.94 5.08 -8.99
N THR A 151 2.35 4.57 -10.08
CA THR A 151 2.98 4.52 -11.40
C THR A 151 3.09 5.90 -12.04
N LEU A 152 2.02 6.68 -11.98
CA LEU A 152 1.96 7.99 -12.62
C LEU A 152 2.58 9.10 -11.75
N GLY A 153 2.73 8.87 -10.44
CA GLY A 153 3.28 9.84 -9.51
C GLY A 153 4.62 10.41 -9.94
N PRO A 154 5.66 9.60 -10.12
CA PRO A 154 6.98 10.08 -10.55
C PRO A 154 6.94 10.79 -11.91
N LEU A 155 6.19 10.26 -12.88
CA LEU A 155 6.12 10.80 -14.24
C LEU A 155 5.40 12.15 -14.28
N LEU A 156 4.17 12.20 -13.78
CA LEU A 156 3.38 13.43 -13.76
C LEU A 156 3.96 14.44 -12.76
N GLY A 157 4.49 13.96 -11.62
CA GLY A 157 5.22 14.80 -10.68
C GLY A 157 6.42 15.48 -11.32
N GLY A 158 7.23 14.71 -12.07
CA GLY A 158 8.36 15.24 -12.83
C GLY A 158 7.95 16.27 -13.89
N LEU A 159 6.85 16.00 -14.61
CA LEU A 159 6.31 16.96 -15.59
C LEU A 159 5.85 18.26 -14.92
N LEU A 160 5.19 18.18 -13.78
CA LEU A 160 4.75 19.36 -13.02
C LEU A 160 5.94 20.14 -12.47
N VAL A 161 6.96 19.45 -11.95
CA VAL A 161 8.18 20.10 -11.46
C VAL A 161 8.94 20.76 -12.61
N TRP A 162 9.03 20.12 -13.77
CA TRP A 162 9.63 20.72 -14.97
C TRP A 162 8.87 21.97 -15.42
N ALA A 163 7.54 21.95 -15.38
CA ALA A 163 6.70 23.06 -15.86
C ALA A 163 6.61 24.26 -14.90
N GLY A 164 6.77 24.05 -13.59
CA GLY A 164 6.60 25.13 -12.61
C GLY A 164 7.18 24.85 -11.22
N GLY A 165 8.19 23.96 -11.16
CA GLY A 165 8.88 23.61 -9.93
C GLY A 165 8.01 22.84 -8.93
N LEU A 166 8.56 22.60 -7.75
CA LEU A 166 7.85 21.97 -6.65
C LEU A 166 6.58 22.73 -6.28
N ARG A 167 6.57 24.05 -6.43
CA ARG A 167 5.40 24.89 -6.15
C ARG A 167 4.19 24.48 -6.98
N LEU A 168 4.37 24.21 -8.28
CA LEU A 168 3.28 23.73 -9.14
C LEU A 168 2.80 22.34 -8.71
N LEU A 169 3.71 21.41 -8.41
CA LEU A 169 3.37 20.07 -7.92
C LEU A 169 2.53 20.15 -6.64
N PHE A 170 2.99 20.93 -5.64
CA PHE A 170 2.25 21.09 -4.39
C PHE A 170 0.91 21.82 -4.58
N THR A 171 0.80 22.76 -5.52
CA THR A 171 -0.47 23.40 -5.89
C THR A 171 -1.45 22.39 -6.43
N VAL A 172 -1.01 21.53 -7.37
CA VAL A 172 -1.87 20.47 -7.93
C VAL A 172 -2.30 19.48 -6.85
N LEU A 173 -1.40 19.12 -5.94
CA LEU A 173 -1.73 18.23 -4.81
C LEU A 173 -2.74 18.86 -3.84
N ALA A 174 -2.61 20.16 -3.55
CA ALA A 174 -3.55 20.89 -2.72
C ALA A 174 -4.95 20.93 -3.36
N VAL A 175 -5.04 21.27 -4.63
CA VAL A 175 -6.30 21.32 -5.39
C VAL A 175 -6.91 19.91 -5.51
N LEU A 176 -6.11 18.90 -5.83
CA LEU A 176 -6.57 17.52 -5.93
C LEU A 176 -7.08 17.01 -4.58
N GLY A 177 -6.33 17.22 -3.50
CA GLY A 177 -6.74 16.82 -2.15
C GLY A 177 -8.05 17.49 -1.71
N ALA A 178 -8.17 18.82 -1.92
CA ALA A 178 -9.37 19.56 -1.61
C ALA A 178 -10.57 19.09 -2.46
N GLY A 179 -10.39 18.91 -3.76
CA GLY A 179 -11.43 18.44 -4.67
C GLY A 179 -11.93 17.05 -4.31
N VAL A 180 -11.02 16.12 -4.00
CA VAL A 180 -11.37 14.76 -3.54
C VAL A 180 -12.03 14.80 -2.16
N ALA A 181 -11.60 15.70 -1.25
CA ALA A 181 -12.24 15.87 0.05
C ALA A 181 -13.71 16.30 -0.09
N VAL A 182 -13.98 17.30 -0.92
CA VAL A 182 -15.34 17.76 -1.22
C VAL A 182 -16.17 16.64 -1.86
N TRP A 183 -15.60 15.96 -2.85
CA TRP A 183 -16.29 14.84 -3.50
C TRP A 183 -16.61 13.70 -2.51
N ALA A 184 -15.65 13.32 -1.66
CA ALA A 184 -15.87 12.32 -0.62
C ALA A 184 -16.90 12.76 0.42
N ALA A 185 -16.87 14.03 0.82
CA ALA A 185 -17.86 14.58 1.76
C ALA A 185 -19.30 14.50 1.23
N VAL A 186 -19.49 14.73 -0.08
CA VAL A 186 -20.82 14.71 -0.71
C VAL A 186 -21.24 13.28 -1.09
N ALA A 187 -20.38 12.52 -1.75
CA ALA A 187 -20.78 11.28 -2.42
C ALA A 187 -20.58 10.01 -1.58
N VAL A 188 -19.67 10.00 -0.61
CA VAL A 188 -19.47 8.82 0.25
C VAL A 188 -20.57 8.75 1.32
N PRO A 189 -21.28 7.63 1.46
CA PRO A 189 -22.28 7.49 2.51
C PRO A 189 -21.65 7.59 3.91
N ALA A 190 -22.34 8.23 4.84
CA ALA A 190 -21.99 8.15 6.24
C ALA A 190 -22.29 6.74 6.75
N VAL A 191 -21.28 6.08 7.25
CA VAL A 191 -21.42 4.79 7.94
C VAL A 191 -21.23 5.06 9.42
N PRO A 192 -22.29 4.98 10.24
CA PRO A 192 -22.20 5.31 11.65
C PRO A 192 -21.17 4.43 12.38
N PRO A 193 -20.47 4.95 13.38
CA PRO A 193 -19.67 4.15 14.27
C PRO A 193 -20.58 3.18 15.04
N LEU A 194 -20.13 1.95 15.22
CA LEU A 194 -20.86 0.95 15.97
C LEU A 194 -20.51 1.05 17.47
N PRO A 195 -21.43 0.64 18.38
CA PRO A 195 -21.17 0.64 19.82
C PRO A 195 -19.90 -0.13 20.16
N LYS A 196 -19.08 0.44 21.03
CA LYS A 196 -17.78 -0.14 21.38
C LYS A 196 -17.87 -1.12 22.51
N GLN A 197 -17.16 -2.23 22.37
CA GLN A 197 -16.63 -2.96 23.50
C GLN A 197 -15.33 -2.28 23.99
N ARG A 198 -15.16 -2.14 25.31
CA ARG A 198 -13.88 -1.68 25.90
C ARG A 198 -12.80 -2.66 25.48
N GLN A 199 -11.71 -2.13 24.93
CA GLN A 199 -10.54 -2.92 24.57
C GLN A 199 -9.36 -2.48 25.45
N THR A 200 -8.63 -3.47 25.96
CA THR A 200 -7.34 -3.27 26.58
C THR A 200 -6.23 -3.33 25.54
N VAL A 201 -5.07 -2.78 25.86
CA VAL A 201 -3.84 -2.92 25.05
C VAL A 201 -3.48 -4.41 24.87
N LEU A 202 -3.77 -5.22 25.90
CA LEU A 202 -3.54 -6.66 25.86
C LEU A 202 -4.44 -7.37 24.84
N ASP A 203 -5.71 -6.97 24.73
CA ASP A 203 -6.62 -7.52 23.71
C ASP A 203 -6.15 -7.19 22.29
N LEU A 204 -5.63 -5.97 22.11
CA LEU A 204 -5.02 -5.57 20.84
C LEU A 204 -3.77 -6.43 20.54
N ALA A 205 -2.87 -6.57 21.51
CA ALA A 205 -1.65 -7.37 21.33
C ALA A 205 -1.97 -8.84 21.04
N ARG A 206 -2.92 -9.45 21.76
CA ARG A 206 -3.38 -10.82 21.48
C ARG A 206 -3.95 -10.97 20.08
N ARG A 207 -4.74 -10.00 19.64
CA ARG A 207 -5.34 -10.03 18.29
C ARG A 207 -4.30 -9.85 17.20
N LEU A 208 -3.35 -8.94 17.38
CA LEU A 208 -2.24 -8.75 16.44
C LEU A 208 -1.34 -9.98 16.36
N SER A 209 -1.29 -10.80 17.43
CA SER A 209 -0.56 -12.08 17.47
C SER A 209 -1.38 -13.27 16.96
N ASP A 210 -2.67 -13.08 16.64
CA ASP A 210 -3.52 -14.15 16.10
C ASP A 210 -3.04 -14.54 14.69
N PRO A 211 -2.76 -15.82 14.40
CA PRO A 211 -2.37 -16.30 13.07
C PRO A 211 -3.37 -15.90 11.97
N VAL A 212 -4.64 -15.74 12.32
CA VAL A 212 -5.71 -15.30 11.41
C VAL A 212 -5.51 -13.86 10.93
N PHE A 213 -4.92 -13.01 11.77
CA PHE A 213 -4.54 -11.64 11.44
C PHE A 213 -3.12 -11.58 10.87
N LEU A 214 -2.17 -12.26 11.52
CA LEU A 214 -0.76 -12.23 11.14
C LEU A 214 -0.51 -12.74 9.72
N GLY A 215 -1.15 -13.82 9.32
CA GLY A 215 -0.94 -14.42 7.99
C GLY A 215 -1.18 -13.43 6.84
N PRO A 216 -2.39 -12.87 6.70
CA PRO A 216 -2.67 -11.86 5.67
C PRO A 216 -1.81 -10.59 5.80
N THR A 217 -1.54 -10.14 7.03
CA THR A 217 -0.73 -8.93 7.26
C THR A 217 0.73 -9.15 6.89
N ALA A 218 1.31 -10.31 7.23
CA ALA A 218 2.66 -10.68 6.82
C ALA A 218 2.77 -10.85 5.29
N ALA A 219 1.75 -11.41 4.65
CA ALA A 219 1.71 -11.48 3.19
C ALA A 219 1.67 -10.08 2.54
N LEU A 220 0.90 -9.15 3.11
CA LEU A 220 0.87 -7.75 2.67
C LEU A 220 2.23 -7.06 2.88
N ALA A 221 2.89 -7.29 4.01
CA ALA A 221 4.25 -6.79 4.28
C ALA A 221 5.28 -7.35 3.29
N ALA A 222 5.23 -8.66 3.03
CA ALA A 222 6.11 -9.31 2.06
C ALA A 222 5.89 -8.78 0.63
N ALA A 223 4.62 -8.52 0.26
CA ALA A 223 4.29 -7.95 -1.04
C ALA A 223 4.87 -6.54 -1.21
N THR A 224 4.72 -5.66 -0.20
CA THR A 224 5.29 -4.31 -0.26
C THR A 224 6.81 -4.33 -0.17
N ALA A 225 7.42 -5.20 0.64
CA ALA A 225 8.86 -5.38 0.68
C ALA A 225 9.44 -5.73 -0.71
N ALA A 226 8.83 -6.71 -1.40
CA ALA A 226 9.27 -7.11 -2.73
C ALA A 226 9.00 -6.01 -3.78
N LEU A 227 7.88 -5.30 -3.68
CA LEU A 227 7.54 -4.19 -4.57
C LEU A 227 8.58 -3.06 -4.45
N SER A 228 8.88 -2.65 -3.23
CA SER A 228 9.84 -1.60 -2.91
C SER A 228 11.25 -1.95 -3.37
N VAL A 229 11.66 -3.20 -3.12
CA VAL A 229 12.93 -3.74 -3.62
C VAL A 229 12.94 -3.78 -5.14
N GLY A 230 11.86 -4.19 -5.78
CA GLY A 230 11.74 -4.21 -7.24
C GLY A 230 11.89 -2.81 -7.84
N VAL A 231 11.21 -1.82 -7.27
CA VAL A 231 11.28 -0.43 -7.73
C VAL A 231 12.67 0.17 -7.51
N GLY A 232 13.29 -0.07 -6.34
CA GLY A 232 14.57 0.53 -5.98
C GLY A 232 15.79 -0.17 -6.59
N PHE A 233 15.81 -1.50 -6.63
CA PHE A 233 17.03 -2.25 -6.93
C PHE A 233 17.06 -2.92 -8.31
N LEU A 234 15.90 -3.19 -8.97
CA LEU A 234 15.95 -3.71 -10.35
C LEU A 234 16.62 -2.75 -11.35
N PRO A 235 16.42 -1.41 -11.27
CA PRO A 235 17.17 -0.47 -12.08
C PRO A 235 18.70 -0.54 -11.83
N VAL A 236 19.11 -0.71 -10.57
CA VAL A 236 20.52 -0.84 -10.18
C VAL A 236 21.12 -2.10 -10.79
N SER A 237 20.43 -3.24 -10.66
CA SER A 237 20.87 -4.51 -11.29
C SER A 237 20.92 -4.40 -12.81
N GLY A 238 19.95 -3.74 -13.42
CA GLY A 238 19.93 -3.50 -14.86
C GLY A 238 21.12 -2.65 -15.31
N ALA A 239 21.38 -1.55 -14.63
CA ALA A 239 22.51 -0.68 -14.93
C ALA A 239 23.86 -1.43 -14.77
N ALA A 240 24.03 -2.23 -13.71
CA ALA A 240 25.20 -3.07 -13.50
C ALA A 240 25.39 -4.13 -14.60
N ALA A 241 24.29 -4.58 -15.24
CA ALA A 241 24.29 -5.46 -16.38
C ALA A 241 24.46 -4.74 -17.74
N GLY A 242 24.77 -3.43 -17.74
CA GLY A 242 24.99 -2.63 -18.93
C GLY A 242 23.70 -2.15 -19.62
N LEU A 243 22.53 -2.26 -18.97
CA LEU A 243 21.27 -1.78 -19.53
C LEU A 243 21.16 -0.26 -19.41
N GLY A 244 20.72 0.38 -20.47
CA GLY A 244 20.48 1.82 -20.49
C GLY A 244 19.26 2.23 -19.65
N THR A 245 19.15 3.52 -19.37
CA THR A 245 18.08 4.12 -18.53
C THR A 245 16.67 3.77 -19.01
N ILE A 246 16.45 3.66 -20.33
CA ILE A 246 15.15 3.29 -20.89
C ILE A 246 14.76 1.86 -20.49
N ALA A 247 15.70 0.91 -20.57
CA ALA A 247 15.43 -0.49 -20.23
C ALA A 247 15.18 -0.68 -18.73
N THR A 248 15.95 0.02 -17.88
CA THR A 248 15.77 -0.02 -16.42
C THR A 248 14.46 0.64 -15.99
N GLY A 249 14.09 1.76 -16.62
CA GLY A 249 12.80 2.41 -16.40
C GLY A 249 11.62 1.57 -16.88
N ALA A 250 11.77 0.86 -18.01
CA ALA A 250 10.76 -0.07 -18.51
C ALA A 250 10.49 -1.22 -17.53
N ALA A 251 11.52 -1.72 -16.83
CA ALA A 251 11.34 -2.75 -15.81
C ALA A 251 10.43 -2.28 -14.66
N VAL A 252 10.63 -1.07 -14.14
CA VAL A 252 9.77 -0.49 -13.11
C VAL A 252 8.33 -0.32 -13.63
N SER A 253 8.19 0.11 -14.88
CA SER A 253 6.88 0.26 -15.53
C SER A 253 6.17 -1.09 -15.69
N VAL A 254 6.87 -2.15 -16.07
CA VAL A 254 6.34 -3.52 -16.16
C VAL A 254 5.88 -4.01 -14.79
N LEU A 255 6.70 -3.82 -13.75
CA LEU A 255 6.35 -4.18 -12.38
C LEU A 255 5.07 -3.49 -11.91
N ALA A 256 5.01 -2.18 -12.07
CA ALA A 256 3.87 -1.37 -11.64
C ALA A 256 2.59 -1.69 -12.44
N ALA A 257 2.70 -1.84 -13.77
CA ALA A 257 1.59 -2.21 -14.63
C ALA A 257 1.05 -3.60 -14.29
N THR A 258 1.94 -4.58 -14.12
CA THR A 258 1.54 -5.96 -13.78
C THR A 258 0.85 -6.00 -12.41
N ALA A 259 1.41 -5.31 -11.41
CA ALA A 259 0.78 -5.19 -10.09
C ALA A 259 -0.61 -4.54 -10.19
N ALA A 260 -0.76 -3.46 -10.94
CA ALA A 260 -2.02 -2.76 -11.10
C ALA A 260 -3.08 -3.64 -11.79
N PHE A 261 -2.75 -4.22 -12.95
CA PHE A 261 -3.72 -4.97 -13.74
C PHE A 261 -4.13 -6.29 -13.09
N VAL A 262 -3.25 -6.98 -12.38
CA VAL A 262 -3.57 -8.25 -11.70
C VAL A 262 -4.59 -8.05 -10.57
N GLN A 263 -4.58 -6.92 -9.85
CA GLN A 263 -5.44 -6.69 -8.69
C GLN A 263 -6.95 -6.86 -8.96
N PRO A 264 -7.54 -6.25 -10.01
CA PRO A 264 -8.97 -6.43 -10.29
C PRO A 264 -9.33 -7.87 -10.68
N TYR A 265 -8.41 -8.59 -11.34
CA TYR A 265 -8.63 -10.01 -11.70
C TYR A 265 -8.58 -10.89 -10.46
N ALA A 266 -7.60 -10.69 -9.56
CA ALA A 266 -7.49 -11.38 -8.30
C ALA A 266 -8.75 -11.20 -7.43
N GLY A 267 -9.23 -9.97 -7.33
CA GLY A 267 -10.45 -9.65 -6.58
C GLY A 267 -11.70 -10.33 -7.17
N ARG A 268 -11.84 -10.34 -8.50
CA ARG A 268 -12.94 -11.04 -9.16
C ARG A 268 -12.85 -12.56 -9.00
N ALA A 269 -11.66 -13.12 -9.08
CA ALA A 269 -11.43 -14.56 -8.89
C ALA A 269 -11.80 -15.01 -7.46
N LEU A 270 -11.50 -14.17 -6.46
CA LEU A 270 -11.92 -14.40 -5.07
C LEU A 270 -13.45 -14.39 -4.96
N ASP A 271 -14.11 -13.34 -5.44
CA ASP A 271 -15.55 -13.17 -5.32
C ASP A 271 -16.35 -14.25 -6.08
N SER A 272 -15.79 -14.79 -7.17
CA SER A 272 -16.40 -15.87 -7.94
C SER A 272 -16.12 -17.28 -7.38
N GLY A 273 -15.36 -17.39 -6.29
CA GLY A 273 -14.97 -18.67 -5.70
C GLY A 273 -13.92 -19.47 -6.49
N ARG A 274 -13.42 -18.94 -7.62
CA ARG A 274 -12.34 -19.58 -8.40
C ARG A 274 -11.02 -19.59 -7.64
N LEU A 275 -10.85 -18.66 -6.71
CA LEU A 275 -9.67 -18.53 -5.87
C LEU A 275 -10.11 -18.39 -4.43
N THR A 276 -9.49 -19.15 -3.52
CA THR A 276 -9.66 -18.92 -2.09
C THR A 276 -8.58 -17.98 -1.58
N THR A 277 -8.84 -17.28 -0.48
CA THR A 277 -7.86 -16.38 0.13
C THR A 277 -6.53 -17.09 0.41
N GLY A 278 -6.59 -18.28 1.01
CA GLY A 278 -5.38 -19.04 1.36
C GLY A 278 -4.57 -19.50 0.14
N THR A 279 -5.25 -20.00 -0.92
CA THR A 279 -4.55 -20.37 -2.17
C THR A 279 -3.99 -19.16 -2.88
N GLY A 280 -4.72 -18.05 -2.90
CA GLY A 280 -4.30 -16.84 -3.58
C GLY A 280 -3.10 -16.18 -2.90
N LEU A 281 -3.10 -16.10 -1.56
CA LEU A 281 -1.96 -15.55 -0.81
C LEU A 281 -0.72 -16.44 -0.98
N ALA A 282 -0.86 -17.78 -0.86
CA ALA A 282 0.27 -18.69 -1.07
C ALA A 282 0.82 -18.61 -2.50
N ALA A 283 -0.05 -18.59 -3.52
CA ALA A 283 0.35 -18.44 -4.91
C ALA A 283 1.03 -17.08 -5.17
N GLY A 284 0.46 -16.00 -4.63
CA GLY A 284 1.03 -14.66 -4.74
C GLY A 284 2.43 -14.58 -4.13
N LEU A 285 2.62 -15.13 -2.93
CA LEU A 285 3.93 -15.19 -2.28
C LEU A 285 4.92 -16.05 -3.08
N ALA A 286 4.50 -17.21 -3.60
CA ALA A 286 5.35 -18.07 -4.42
C ALA A 286 5.79 -17.38 -5.72
N VAL A 287 4.86 -16.70 -6.40
CA VAL A 287 5.15 -15.92 -7.61
C VAL A 287 6.09 -14.75 -7.30
N THR A 288 5.88 -14.06 -6.18
CA THR A 288 6.78 -12.98 -5.71
C THR A 288 8.18 -13.50 -5.42
N ALA A 289 8.29 -14.64 -4.72
CA ALA A 289 9.59 -15.28 -4.43
C ALA A 289 10.31 -15.73 -5.72
N ALA A 290 9.57 -16.29 -6.68
CA ALA A 290 10.11 -16.64 -8.00
C ALA A 290 10.61 -15.39 -8.75
N GLY A 291 9.89 -14.28 -8.67
CA GLY A 291 10.30 -13.00 -9.23
C GLY A 291 11.60 -12.47 -8.63
N LEU A 292 11.73 -12.54 -7.29
CA LEU A 292 12.99 -12.19 -6.61
C LEU A 292 14.12 -13.14 -7.02
N GLY A 293 13.83 -14.44 -7.25
CA GLY A 293 14.78 -15.39 -7.84
C GLY A 293 15.20 -15.00 -9.26
N CYS A 294 14.28 -14.54 -10.10
CA CYS A 294 14.62 -14.06 -11.44
C CYS A 294 15.47 -12.78 -11.42
N ALA A 295 15.38 -11.96 -10.36
CA ALA A 295 16.24 -10.78 -10.19
C ALA A 295 17.74 -11.15 -10.02
N MET A 296 18.03 -12.41 -9.72
CA MET A 296 19.40 -12.93 -9.64
C MET A 296 19.96 -13.30 -11.02
N LEU A 297 19.13 -13.38 -12.04
CA LEU A 297 19.55 -13.68 -13.41
C LEU A 297 20.11 -12.42 -14.09
N PRO A 298 21.23 -12.54 -14.84
CA PRO A 298 21.82 -11.38 -15.51
C PRO A 298 20.98 -10.91 -16.70
N GLY A 299 21.16 -9.64 -17.05
CA GLY A 299 20.63 -9.04 -18.27
C GLY A 299 19.16 -8.67 -18.25
N LEU A 300 18.67 -8.17 -19.38
CA LEU A 300 17.32 -7.61 -19.53
C LEU A 300 16.22 -8.64 -19.22
N THR A 301 16.40 -9.89 -19.66
CA THR A 301 15.41 -10.95 -19.44
C THR A 301 15.18 -11.20 -17.94
N GLY A 302 16.26 -11.29 -17.14
CA GLY A 302 16.16 -11.47 -15.70
C GLY A 302 15.41 -10.31 -15.04
N VAL A 303 15.76 -9.08 -15.39
CA VAL A 303 15.15 -7.86 -14.84
C VAL A 303 13.66 -7.76 -15.20
N LEU A 304 13.28 -8.05 -16.47
CA LEU A 304 11.88 -7.99 -16.91
C LEU A 304 11.03 -9.11 -16.30
N LEU A 305 11.56 -10.34 -16.23
CA LEU A 305 10.87 -11.46 -15.58
C LEU A 305 10.68 -11.20 -14.08
N ALA A 306 11.71 -10.69 -13.41
CA ALA A 306 11.62 -10.28 -12.02
C ALA A 306 10.51 -9.22 -11.84
N ALA A 307 10.53 -8.17 -12.64
CA ALA A 307 9.54 -7.11 -12.62
C ALA A 307 8.11 -7.63 -12.81
N ALA A 308 7.88 -8.45 -13.83
CA ALA A 308 6.57 -9.03 -14.13
C ALA A 308 6.07 -9.94 -13.01
N LEU A 309 6.93 -10.83 -12.49
CA LEU A 309 6.53 -11.80 -11.45
C LEU A 309 6.34 -11.12 -10.08
N ILE A 310 7.23 -10.21 -9.67
CA ILE A 310 7.03 -9.43 -8.45
C ILE A 310 5.72 -8.64 -8.55
N GLY A 311 5.47 -7.95 -9.66
CA GLY A 311 4.24 -7.23 -9.90
C GLY A 311 3.00 -8.13 -9.86
N ALA A 312 3.03 -9.29 -10.52
CA ALA A 312 1.91 -10.23 -10.52
C ALA A 312 1.63 -10.80 -9.12
N GLY A 313 2.66 -11.20 -8.40
CA GLY A 313 2.53 -11.73 -7.03
C GLY A 313 1.98 -10.69 -6.05
N THR A 314 2.52 -9.48 -6.06
CA THR A 314 2.04 -8.37 -5.22
C THR A 314 0.63 -7.94 -5.60
N GLY A 315 0.29 -7.96 -6.90
CA GLY A 315 -1.05 -7.72 -7.42
C GLY A 315 -2.08 -8.76 -6.98
N LEU A 316 -1.67 -10.02 -6.79
CA LEU A 316 -2.51 -11.06 -6.18
C LEU A 316 -2.70 -10.83 -4.68
N ILE A 317 -1.61 -10.62 -3.95
CA ILE A 317 -1.60 -10.56 -2.49
C ILE A 317 -2.44 -9.39 -1.97
N THR A 318 -2.30 -8.21 -2.56
CA THR A 318 -2.87 -6.96 -2.02
C THR A 318 -4.39 -7.04 -1.83
N PRO A 319 -5.23 -7.29 -2.86
CA PRO A 319 -6.67 -7.35 -2.66
C PRO A 319 -7.12 -8.53 -1.81
N LEU A 320 -6.43 -9.66 -1.90
CA LEU A 320 -6.76 -10.86 -1.15
C LEU A 320 -6.45 -10.72 0.35
N GLY A 321 -5.33 -10.09 0.69
CA GLY A 321 -4.94 -9.80 2.07
C GLY A 321 -5.94 -8.87 2.76
N PHE A 322 -6.28 -7.75 2.12
CA PHE A 322 -7.29 -6.84 2.67
C PHE A 322 -8.69 -7.47 2.74
N ALA A 323 -9.11 -8.22 1.73
CA ALA A 323 -10.39 -8.92 1.74
C ALA A 323 -10.45 -9.99 2.86
N ALA A 324 -9.34 -10.71 3.10
CA ALA A 324 -9.22 -11.68 4.19
C ALA A 324 -9.40 -11.04 5.55
N LEU A 325 -8.68 -9.94 5.79
CA LEU A 325 -8.76 -9.20 7.04
C LEU A 325 -10.17 -8.62 7.24
N ALA A 326 -10.75 -8.02 6.19
CA ALA A 326 -12.07 -7.44 6.25
C ALA A 326 -13.17 -8.49 6.52
N THR A 327 -13.07 -9.70 5.96
CA THR A 327 -14.07 -10.76 6.14
C THR A 327 -14.07 -11.33 7.55
N ARG A 328 -12.92 -11.33 8.22
CA ARG A 328 -12.73 -11.87 9.57
C ARG A 328 -12.79 -10.82 10.68
N THR A 329 -12.99 -9.56 10.30
CA THR A 329 -13.02 -8.44 11.23
C THR A 329 -14.45 -8.03 11.53
N PRO A 330 -14.86 -7.93 12.81
CA PRO A 330 -16.10 -7.30 13.20
C PRO A 330 -16.16 -5.86 12.69
N GLU A 331 -17.35 -5.42 12.25
CA GLU A 331 -17.50 -4.11 11.60
C GLU A 331 -17.10 -2.93 12.50
N GLU A 332 -17.29 -3.06 13.81
CA GLU A 332 -16.92 -2.05 14.84
C GLU A 332 -15.41 -1.86 14.99
N ARG A 333 -14.59 -2.75 14.42
CA ARG A 333 -13.12 -2.74 14.49
C ARG A 333 -12.45 -2.64 13.12
N MET A 334 -13.22 -2.31 12.10
CA MET A 334 -12.72 -2.32 10.72
C MET A 334 -11.59 -1.31 10.50
N GLY A 335 -11.72 -0.11 11.05
CA GLY A 335 -10.68 0.94 10.95
C GLY A 335 -9.38 0.53 11.64
N GLN A 336 -9.46 -0.04 12.85
CA GLN A 336 -8.30 -0.54 13.58
C GLN A 336 -7.57 -1.65 12.81
N THR A 337 -8.32 -2.59 12.23
CA THR A 337 -7.75 -3.69 11.45
C THR A 337 -7.08 -3.18 10.17
N MET A 338 -7.73 -2.26 9.46
CA MET A 338 -7.16 -1.67 8.25
C MET A 338 -5.92 -0.82 8.56
N GLY A 339 -5.95 -0.06 9.67
CA GLY A 339 -4.77 0.69 10.12
C GLY A 339 -3.58 -0.20 10.46
N ALA A 340 -3.82 -1.33 11.15
CA ALA A 340 -2.76 -2.29 11.45
C ALA A 340 -2.24 -3.03 10.20
N ALA A 341 -3.11 -3.31 9.24
CA ALA A 341 -2.70 -3.91 7.96
C ALA A 341 -1.84 -2.94 7.13
N GLU A 342 -2.22 -1.66 7.09
CA GLU A 342 -1.41 -0.62 6.43
C GLU A 342 -0.07 -0.42 7.15
N LEU A 343 -0.03 -0.45 8.49
CA LEU A 343 1.23 -0.44 9.24
C LEU A 343 2.13 -1.63 8.85
N GLY A 344 1.56 -2.83 8.74
CA GLY A 344 2.31 -4.01 8.27
C GLY A 344 2.92 -3.80 6.88
N ARG A 345 2.19 -3.14 5.98
CA ARG A 345 2.70 -2.77 4.66
C ARG A 345 3.86 -1.79 4.72
N GLU A 346 3.76 -0.73 5.54
CA GLU A 346 4.84 0.25 5.70
C GLU A 346 6.12 -0.39 6.28
N LEU A 347 5.95 -1.30 7.24
CA LEU A 347 7.08 -2.07 7.77
C LEU A 347 7.74 -2.95 6.69
N GLY A 348 6.94 -3.50 5.77
CA GLY A 348 7.46 -4.22 4.60
C GLY A 348 8.19 -3.28 3.63
N ASP A 349 7.59 -2.14 3.34
CA ASP A 349 8.10 -1.13 2.42
C ASP A 349 9.49 -0.63 2.82
N ALA A 350 9.67 -0.33 4.10
CA ALA A 350 10.96 0.06 4.67
C ALA A 350 11.90 -1.14 4.89
N GLY A 351 11.37 -2.25 5.42
CA GLY A 351 12.16 -3.41 5.83
C GLY A 351 12.77 -4.19 4.66
N GLY A 352 12.05 -4.29 3.53
CA GLY A 352 12.54 -4.98 2.33
C GLY A 352 13.84 -4.41 1.79
N PRO A 353 13.86 -3.12 1.41
CA PRO A 353 15.08 -2.45 0.96
C PRO A 353 16.22 -2.48 1.98
N LEU A 354 15.92 -2.28 3.28
CA LEU A 354 16.91 -2.34 4.33
C LEU A 354 17.58 -3.73 4.44
N LEU A 355 16.77 -4.81 4.38
CA LEU A 355 17.30 -6.17 4.38
C LEU A 355 18.21 -6.42 3.18
N VAL A 356 17.73 -6.08 1.98
CA VAL A 356 18.48 -6.30 0.74
C VAL A 356 19.77 -5.48 0.74
N ALA A 357 19.71 -4.21 1.15
CA ALA A 357 20.89 -3.37 1.26
C ALA A 357 21.87 -3.88 2.31
N ALA A 358 21.42 -4.26 3.51
CA ALA A 358 22.28 -4.80 4.57
C ALA A 358 23.01 -6.07 4.12
N VAL A 359 22.34 -6.98 3.42
CA VAL A 359 22.99 -8.17 2.87
C VAL A 359 23.96 -7.79 1.75
N ALA A 360 23.59 -6.82 0.90
CA ALA A 360 24.44 -6.38 -0.21
C ALA A 360 25.74 -5.70 0.26
N THR A 361 25.79 -5.08 1.45
CA THR A 361 27.01 -4.48 2.01
C THR A 361 28.06 -5.51 2.44
N VAL A 362 27.64 -6.71 2.86
CA VAL A 362 28.53 -7.78 3.32
C VAL A 362 28.74 -8.88 2.27
N ALA A 363 27.92 -8.90 1.22
CA ALA A 363 28.00 -9.87 0.15
C ALA A 363 27.78 -9.20 -1.22
N THR A 364 26.67 -9.48 -1.88
CA THR A 364 26.28 -8.83 -3.14
C THR A 364 24.78 -8.57 -3.18
N LEU A 365 24.34 -7.73 -4.12
CA LEU A 365 22.91 -7.47 -4.34
C LEU A 365 22.12 -8.76 -4.68
N THR A 366 22.76 -9.71 -5.37
CA THR A 366 22.20 -11.03 -5.66
C THR A 366 21.83 -11.80 -4.39
N TYR A 367 22.70 -11.80 -3.39
CA TYR A 367 22.39 -12.41 -2.08
C TYR A 367 21.32 -11.64 -1.30
N GLY A 368 21.22 -10.32 -1.49
CA GLY A 368 20.13 -9.52 -0.96
C GLY A 368 18.77 -9.98 -1.51
N TYR A 369 18.66 -10.16 -2.82
CA TYR A 369 17.46 -10.73 -3.44
C TYR A 369 17.18 -12.15 -2.95
N ALA A 370 18.21 -13.00 -2.83
CA ALA A 370 18.05 -14.36 -2.33
C ALA A 370 17.51 -14.37 -0.90
N ALA A 371 18.03 -13.53 -0.02
CA ALA A 371 17.57 -13.45 1.37
C ALA A 371 16.07 -13.08 1.45
N LEU A 372 15.65 -12.06 0.70
CA LEU A 372 14.25 -11.69 0.65
C LEU A 372 13.39 -12.78 -0.03
N ALA A 373 13.88 -13.41 -1.10
CA ALA A 373 13.17 -14.51 -1.78
C ALA A 373 12.92 -15.69 -0.83
N VAL A 374 13.89 -16.07 -0.01
CA VAL A 374 13.75 -17.14 0.99
C VAL A 374 12.71 -16.78 2.03
N LEU A 375 12.72 -15.54 2.56
CA LEU A 375 11.72 -15.11 3.53
C LEU A 375 10.30 -15.13 2.96
N VAL A 376 10.12 -14.66 1.73
CA VAL A 376 8.83 -14.68 1.04
C VAL A 376 8.39 -16.12 0.74
N ALA A 377 9.30 -16.99 0.33
CA ALA A 377 9.03 -18.42 0.08
C ALA A 377 8.64 -19.17 1.37
N LEU A 378 9.30 -18.88 2.49
CA LEU A 378 8.90 -19.41 3.80
C LEU A 378 7.49 -18.96 4.18
N GLY A 379 7.16 -17.70 3.94
CA GLY A 379 5.79 -17.20 4.10
C GLY A 379 4.77 -17.96 3.25
N ALA A 380 5.10 -18.28 2.00
CA ALA A 380 4.28 -19.10 1.12
C ALA A 380 4.09 -20.53 1.68
N ALA A 381 5.16 -21.16 2.15
CA ALA A 381 5.12 -22.50 2.75
C ALA A 381 4.23 -22.53 4.00
N VAL A 382 4.38 -21.55 4.90
CA VAL A 382 3.53 -21.40 6.10
C VAL A 382 2.05 -21.25 5.71
N ALA A 383 1.72 -20.44 4.71
CA ALA A 383 0.36 -20.27 4.22
C ALA A 383 -0.25 -21.56 3.68
N VAL A 384 0.54 -22.41 3.01
CA VAL A 384 0.13 -23.73 2.52
C VAL A 384 -0.13 -24.69 3.69
N VAL A 385 0.74 -24.75 4.69
CA VAL A 385 0.62 -25.63 5.87
C VAL A 385 -0.63 -25.26 6.68
N GLN A 386 -0.84 -24.00 6.97
CA GLN A 386 -2.03 -23.51 7.70
C GLN A 386 -3.32 -23.89 6.98
N ARG A 387 -3.35 -23.84 5.64
CA ARG A 387 -4.49 -24.28 4.84
C ARG A 387 -4.79 -25.78 5.00
N LYS A 388 -3.75 -26.62 4.92
CA LYS A 388 -3.92 -28.09 5.08
C LYS A 388 -4.47 -28.44 6.46
N GLY A 389 -3.98 -27.77 7.51
CA GLY A 389 -4.46 -27.94 8.87
C GLY A 389 -5.95 -27.57 9.04
N ALA A 390 -6.39 -26.46 8.42
CA ALA A 390 -7.78 -26.04 8.46
C ALA A 390 -8.74 -27.02 7.74
N ILE A 391 -8.31 -27.62 6.62
CA ILE A 391 -9.10 -28.63 5.89
C ILE A 391 -9.20 -29.95 6.70
N ALA A 392 -8.08 -30.38 7.29
CA ALA A 392 -8.04 -31.59 8.11
C ALA A 392 -8.86 -31.48 9.40
N GLY A 393 -8.94 -30.27 10.00
CA GLY A 393 -9.79 -29.99 11.16
C GLY A 393 -11.28 -30.00 10.82
N ALA A 394 -11.67 -29.47 9.69
CA ALA A 394 -13.07 -29.47 9.23
C ALA A 394 -13.58 -30.87 8.89
N GLY A 395 -12.73 -31.76 8.36
CA GLY A 395 -13.09 -33.15 8.05
C GLY A 395 -13.18 -34.09 9.27
N ARG A 396 -12.76 -33.65 10.47
CA ARG A 396 -12.89 -34.39 11.72
C ARG A 396 -14.09 -33.97 12.57
N ALA A 397 -14.73 -32.87 12.22
CA ALA A 397 -15.88 -32.32 12.95
C ALA A 397 -17.24 -32.60 12.25
N GLY A 398 -17.24 -33.25 11.09
CA GLY A 398 -18.42 -33.78 10.39
C GLY A 398 -18.41 -35.31 10.38
#